data_07981d1243ceecde0ce582c41506304b
#
_entry.id   07981d1243ceecde0ce582c41506304b
#
_cell.length_a   1.000
_cell.length_b   1.000
_cell.length_c   1.000
_cell.angle_alpha   90.00
_cell.angle_beta   90.00
_cell.angle_gamma   90.00
#
_symmetry.space_group_name_H-M   'P 1'
#
loop_
_entity.id
_entity.type
_entity.pdbx_description
1 polymer ?
#
loop_
_entity_poly.entity_id
_entity_poly.type
_entity_poly.pdbx_seq_one_letter_code
_entity_poly.pdbx_strand_id
1 'polypeptide(L)'
;VKRTVVVAAVAGLGLSGLGTASAQAAGPSAASGFDPAAVKWHACPADFVQQVHDLYDGLYPVSKIVQCGELQVPLDYAKPSGTKITLQLTRTPHTGTGAAKGDMVVNPGGPGGGGALFGPRVFAQNSAALKDAYNVIGFDPRGVGMSVPSLSCDTNYTNAPRPDYGTGDRASVSVWLKKSKAYTDACRKADKIGLLNHIKTTDSVRDMESIRKALSDKKLDYYGASYGTYLGSVYATMFPKTVGRMVLDGNVGPSDVWYDANLNQDVQFDKNMDYYFGWIAKYDSVYHLGTTQKAVRSFFYKLRATLKTKPVYYTDPSSGQKFAVGPDELTDAIQNAAYRRSQALWDGYAVGLHAYTTGDAATFVGTFGAQTSGGADDNEFAVYNAVQCTDVQWPQSWAKWERDNVRINKEHPFLTWGNVWFNAPCLTWPAKAGTPVNVGRSRDLPRNILQFEGSEDAATPLAGALDMHRRLKGSQLVIQDGDRTHCIVHRGSAAVDAIFDRYFLTGERPGRSVTHVPQLGDPVPPAQASAKAKSLSTTVTKAARLSDDVIR
;
A
#
# COMPACT_ATOMS: atom_id res chain seq x y z
N VAL A 1 -8.76 -36.95 61.24
CA VAL A 1 -9.99 -36.37 61.76
C VAL A 1 -11.02 -36.39 60.64
N LYS A 2 -12.00 -37.25 60.80
CA LYS A 2 -13.17 -37.44 59.92
C LYS A 2 -14.04 -36.17 59.96
N ARG A 3 -14.52 -35.72 58.77
CA ARG A 3 -15.73 -34.91 58.70
C ARG A 3 -16.64 -35.38 57.57
N THR A 4 -17.84 -35.59 57.99
CA THR A 4 -19.04 -36.18 57.48
C THR A 4 -19.60 -35.40 56.27
N VAL A 5 -20.09 -36.14 55.27
CA VAL A 5 -20.90 -35.67 54.13
C VAL A 5 -22.33 -35.53 54.61
N VAL A 6 -22.97 -34.39 54.36
CA VAL A 6 -24.43 -34.22 54.47
C VAL A 6 -24.99 -34.05 53.07
N VAL A 7 -25.80 -35.01 52.64
CA VAL A 7 -26.63 -34.95 51.43
C VAL A 7 -27.92 -34.29 51.78
N ALA A 8 -28.28 -33.19 51.15
CA ALA A 8 -29.64 -32.66 51.21
C ALA A 8 -30.24 -32.75 49.77
N ALA A 9 -31.24 -33.59 49.65
CA ALA A 9 -32.12 -33.67 48.52
C ALA A 9 -33.13 -32.51 48.59
N VAL A 10 -33.25 -31.77 47.45
CA VAL A 10 -34.36 -30.84 47.23
C VAL A 10 -35.00 -31.17 45.88
N ALA A 11 -36.29 -31.34 45.96
CA ALA A 11 -37.21 -31.76 44.93
C ALA A 11 -37.32 -30.72 43.77
N GLY A 12 -37.65 -31.24 42.60
CA GLY A 12 -37.77 -30.48 41.36
C GLY A 12 -38.94 -29.49 41.33
N LEU A 13 -38.70 -28.40 40.67
CA LEU A 13 -39.71 -27.55 40.03
C LEU A 13 -39.23 -27.27 38.61
N GLY A 14 -40.05 -27.69 37.65
CA GLY A 14 -39.80 -27.48 36.24
C GLY A 14 -39.80 -26.01 35.91
N LEU A 15 -38.72 -25.55 35.26
CA LEU A 15 -38.64 -24.28 34.58
C LEU A 15 -38.47 -24.57 33.11
N SER A 16 -39.50 -24.22 32.33
CA SER A 16 -39.57 -24.16 30.88
C SER A 16 -38.36 -23.44 30.32
N GLY A 17 -37.61 -24.13 29.49
CA GLY A 17 -36.43 -23.61 28.80
C GLY A 17 -36.78 -22.42 27.91
N LEU A 18 -36.34 -21.24 28.30
CA LEU A 18 -36.11 -20.14 27.37
C LEU A 18 -34.77 -20.42 26.70
N GLY A 19 -34.84 -20.95 25.50
CA GLY A 19 -33.71 -21.09 24.61
C GLY A 19 -33.17 -19.68 24.28
N THR A 20 -32.03 -19.33 24.86
CA THR A 20 -31.24 -18.19 24.36
C THR A 20 -30.75 -18.56 23.00
N ALA A 21 -31.49 -18.17 21.97
CA ALA A 21 -30.98 -18.12 20.61
C ALA A 21 -29.79 -17.15 20.61
N SER A 22 -28.58 -17.69 20.59
CA SER A 22 -27.40 -16.93 20.26
C SER A 22 -27.65 -16.33 18.87
N ALA A 23 -27.90 -15.02 18.83
CA ALA A 23 -27.92 -14.27 17.61
C ALA A 23 -26.52 -14.40 16.96
N GLN A 24 -26.37 -15.37 16.05
CA GLN A 24 -25.25 -15.39 15.15
C GLN A 24 -25.32 -14.09 14.37
N ALA A 25 -24.36 -13.19 14.61
CA ALA A 25 -24.18 -12.04 13.77
C ALA A 25 -24.10 -12.53 12.33
N ALA A 26 -25.12 -12.25 11.54
CA ALA A 26 -25.13 -12.52 10.12
C ALA A 26 -23.91 -11.82 9.54
N GLY A 27 -23.01 -12.58 8.92
CA GLY A 27 -21.90 -12.01 8.15
C GLY A 27 -22.46 -11.01 7.15
N PRO A 28 -21.69 -10.01 6.73
CA PRO A 28 -22.17 -9.00 5.79
C PRO A 28 -22.77 -9.71 4.57
N SER A 29 -24.04 -9.44 4.29
CA SER A 29 -24.76 -10.03 3.15
C SER A 29 -24.01 -9.68 1.85
N ALA A 30 -23.54 -10.69 1.15
CA ALA A 30 -22.80 -10.54 -0.11
C ALA A 30 -23.71 -10.09 -1.28
N ALA A 31 -25.02 -10.30 -1.17
CA ALA A 31 -25.96 -10.01 -2.25
C ALA A 31 -26.40 -8.54 -2.23
N SER A 32 -25.77 -7.70 -3.06
CA SER A 32 -26.45 -6.52 -3.56
C SER A 32 -27.28 -6.94 -4.78
N GLY A 33 -28.56 -6.57 -4.83
CA GLY A 33 -29.41 -6.74 -6.03
C GLY A 33 -28.99 -5.81 -7.19
N PHE A 34 -27.78 -5.26 -7.15
CA PHE A 34 -27.24 -4.37 -8.17
C PHE A 34 -26.63 -5.19 -9.31
N ASP A 35 -27.07 -4.88 -10.52
CA ASP A 35 -26.51 -5.41 -11.76
C ASP A 35 -25.97 -4.24 -12.61
N PRO A 36 -24.63 -4.14 -12.77
CA PRO A 36 -24.02 -3.04 -13.49
C PRO A 36 -24.22 -3.17 -15.00
N ALA A 37 -24.19 -2.03 -15.70
CA ALA A 37 -24.06 -2.04 -17.17
C ALA A 37 -22.66 -2.54 -17.56
N ALA A 38 -22.54 -3.09 -18.77
CA ALA A 38 -21.24 -3.47 -19.33
C ALA A 38 -20.34 -2.21 -19.51
N VAL A 39 -19.05 -2.36 -19.28
CA VAL A 39 -18.07 -1.28 -19.50
C VAL A 39 -17.97 -0.97 -20.99
N LYS A 40 -18.07 0.30 -21.34
CA LYS A 40 -17.81 0.79 -22.70
C LYS A 40 -16.39 1.31 -22.78
N TRP A 41 -15.55 0.61 -23.51
CA TRP A 41 -14.15 0.96 -23.69
C TRP A 41 -13.99 2.02 -24.79
N HIS A 42 -13.14 3.02 -24.54
CA HIS A 42 -12.83 4.12 -25.46
C HIS A 42 -11.36 4.54 -25.33
N ALA A 43 -10.90 5.46 -26.18
CA ALA A 43 -9.56 6.03 -26.08
C ALA A 43 -9.41 6.81 -24.77
N CYS A 44 -8.30 6.62 -24.07
CA CYS A 44 -8.01 7.39 -22.86
C CYS A 44 -7.72 8.87 -23.17
N PRO A 45 -7.90 9.78 -22.18
CA PRO A 45 -7.46 11.18 -22.28
C PRO A 45 -5.97 11.28 -22.67
N ALA A 46 -5.62 12.31 -23.44
CA ALA A 46 -4.28 12.46 -24.00
C ALA A 46 -3.19 12.61 -22.92
N ASP A 47 -3.49 13.32 -21.84
CA ASP A 47 -2.60 13.51 -20.69
C ASP A 47 -2.34 12.18 -19.96
N PHE A 48 -3.36 11.34 -19.77
CA PHE A 48 -3.21 10.01 -19.22
C PHE A 48 -2.35 9.11 -20.14
N VAL A 49 -2.61 9.12 -21.46
CA VAL A 49 -1.81 8.38 -22.43
C VAL A 49 -0.35 8.83 -22.40
N GLN A 50 -0.10 10.14 -22.29
CA GLN A 50 1.26 10.67 -22.16
C GLN A 50 1.93 10.20 -20.87
N GLN A 51 1.21 10.18 -19.75
CA GLN A 51 1.73 9.66 -18.48
C GLN A 51 2.07 8.17 -18.58
N VAL A 52 1.22 7.35 -19.19
CA VAL A 52 1.48 5.93 -19.44
C VAL A 52 2.71 5.74 -20.33
N HIS A 53 2.84 6.55 -21.38
CA HIS A 53 4.02 6.55 -22.27
C HIS A 53 5.31 6.82 -21.48
N ASP A 54 5.33 7.90 -20.71
CA ASP A 54 6.53 8.35 -19.99
C ASP A 54 6.97 7.34 -18.91
N LEU A 55 6.02 6.63 -18.32
CA LEU A 55 6.29 5.67 -17.24
C LEU A 55 6.64 4.27 -17.75
N TYR A 56 6.00 3.79 -18.83
CA TYR A 56 6.00 2.35 -19.11
C TYR A 56 6.40 1.98 -20.54
N ASP A 57 6.36 2.88 -21.52
CA ASP A 57 6.67 2.53 -22.91
C ASP A 57 8.14 2.13 -23.12
N GLY A 58 9.03 2.50 -22.20
CA GLY A 58 10.40 1.99 -22.15
C GLY A 58 10.49 0.48 -21.88
N LEU A 59 9.45 -0.14 -21.30
CA LEU A 59 9.34 -1.58 -21.07
C LEU A 59 8.54 -2.26 -22.19
N TYR A 60 7.40 -1.68 -22.55
CA TYR A 60 6.50 -2.14 -23.59
C TYR A 60 5.60 -0.98 -24.05
N PRO A 61 5.29 -0.78 -25.35
CA PRO A 61 4.54 0.37 -25.86
C PRO A 61 3.04 0.32 -25.49
N VAL A 62 2.74 0.27 -24.20
CA VAL A 62 1.36 0.15 -23.66
C VAL A 62 0.49 1.38 -23.94
N SER A 63 1.09 2.57 -24.05
CA SER A 63 0.37 3.80 -24.37
C SER A 63 -0.42 3.74 -25.67
N LYS A 64 0.03 2.88 -26.61
CA LYS A 64 -0.60 2.70 -27.92
C LYS A 64 -1.84 1.82 -27.91
N ILE A 65 -2.04 1.04 -26.84
CA ILE A 65 -3.10 0.02 -26.77
C ILE A 65 -4.02 0.17 -25.56
N VAL A 66 -3.63 0.98 -24.56
CA VAL A 66 -4.45 1.20 -23.37
C VAL A 66 -5.78 1.88 -23.74
N GLN A 67 -6.85 1.40 -23.11
CA GLN A 67 -8.20 1.91 -23.25
C GLN A 67 -8.75 2.30 -21.87
N CYS A 68 -9.61 3.29 -21.84
CA CYS A 68 -10.32 3.74 -20.65
C CYS A 68 -11.80 3.34 -20.70
N GLY A 69 -12.43 3.27 -19.53
CA GLY A 69 -13.85 3.01 -19.41
C GLY A 69 -14.32 3.34 -18.02
N GLU A 70 -15.60 3.71 -17.90
CA GLU A 70 -16.22 4.09 -16.65
C GLU A 70 -17.26 3.05 -16.24
N LEU A 71 -17.38 2.85 -14.92
CA LEU A 71 -18.40 2.00 -14.33
C LEU A 71 -19.15 2.74 -13.23
N GLN A 72 -20.45 2.91 -13.40
CA GLN A 72 -21.30 3.45 -12.35
C GLN A 72 -21.66 2.37 -11.32
N VAL A 73 -21.40 2.66 -10.05
CA VAL A 73 -21.72 1.78 -8.92
C VAL A 73 -22.49 2.55 -7.84
N PRO A 74 -23.27 1.89 -6.96
CA PRO A 74 -23.92 2.56 -5.85
C PRO A 74 -22.89 3.17 -4.88
N LEU A 75 -23.12 4.38 -4.41
CA LEU A 75 -22.42 4.90 -3.24
C LEU A 75 -22.67 3.99 -2.04
N ASP A 76 -23.93 3.66 -1.79
CA ASP A 76 -24.37 2.75 -0.74
C ASP A 76 -25.03 1.51 -1.35
N TYR A 77 -24.37 0.35 -1.24
CA TYR A 77 -24.91 -0.92 -1.73
C TYR A 77 -26.16 -1.41 -1.00
N ALA A 78 -26.49 -0.84 0.17
CA ALA A 78 -27.78 -1.08 0.81
C ALA A 78 -28.92 -0.30 0.14
N LYS A 79 -28.58 0.71 -0.67
CA LYS A 79 -29.53 1.56 -1.42
C LYS A 79 -29.11 1.61 -2.90
N PRO A 80 -29.19 0.50 -3.64
CA PRO A 80 -28.61 0.39 -4.98
C PRO A 80 -29.24 1.31 -6.03
N SER A 81 -30.44 1.80 -5.83
CA SER A 81 -31.08 2.82 -6.67
C SER A 81 -30.77 4.27 -6.27
N GLY A 82 -30.04 4.49 -5.17
CA GLY A 82 -29.67 5.81 -4.67
C GLY A 82 -28.53 6.45 -5.46
N THR A 83 -27.79 7.35 -4.79
CA THR A 83 -26.64 8.05 -5.35
C THR A 83 -25.64 7.07 -5.96
N LYS A 84 -25.14 7.37 -7.16
CA LYS A 84 -24.09 6.64 -7.85
C LYS A 84 -22.79 7.39 -7.77
N ILE A 85 -21.70 6.62 -7.82
CA ILE A 85 -20.34 7.09 -8.05
C ILE A 85 -19.81 6.43 -9.33
N THR A 86 -18.77 6.99 -9.91
CA THR A 86 -18.16 6.46 -11.14
C THR A 86 -16.76 5.94 -10.82
N LEU A 87 -16.49 4.68 -11.11
CA LEU A 87 -15.16 4.12 -11.05
C LEU A 87 -14.49 4.30 -12.41
N GLN A 88 -13.25 4.75 -12.40
CA GLN A 88 -12.39 4.76 -13.59
C GLN A 88 -11.73 3.39 -13.75
N LEU A 89 -11.82 2.83 -14.96
CA LEU A 89 -11.15 1.61 -15.35
C LEU A 89 -10.20 1.85 -16.51
N THR A 90 -9.16 1.03 -16.60
CA THR A 90 -8.32 0.91 -17.79
C THR A 90 -8.26 -0.55 -18.23
N ARG A 91 -8.18 -0.77 -19.54
CA ARG A 91 -7.89 -2.08 -20.13
C ARG A 91 -6.67 -1.97 -21.01
N THR A 92 -5.68 -2.83 -20.75
CA THR A 92 -4.60 -3.09 -21.70
C THR A 92 -4.91 -4.43 -22.36
N PRO A 93 -5.36 -4.44 -23.63
CA PRO A 93 -5.78 -5.67 -24.31
C PRO A 93 -4.62 -6.64 -24.48
N HIS A 94 -4.92 -7.95 -24.46
CA HIS A 94 -3.97 -8.99 -24.83
C HIS A 94 -3.49 -8.83 -26.26
N THR A 95 -2.30 -9.35 -26.55
CA THR A 95 -1.64 -9.20 -27.86
C THR A 95 -1.66 -10.45 -28.72
N GLY A 96 -2.14 -11.58 -28.17
CA GLY A 96 -2.24 -12.84 -28.90
C GLY A 96 -3.35 -12.84 -29.96
N THR A 97 -3.22 -13.74 -30.93
CA THR A 97 -4.22 -13.98 -31.97
C THR A 97 -5.35 -14.85 -31.43
N GLY A 98 -6.55 -14.35 -31.33
CA GLY A 98 -7.72 -15.10 -30.81
C GLY A 98 -8.37 -14.43 -29.62
N ALA A 99 -9.22 -15.16 -28.88
CA ALA A 99 -9.86 -14.61 -27.69
C ALA A 99 -8.90 -14.62 -26.50
N ALA A 100 -8.95 -13.57 -25.69
CA ALA A 100 -8.25 -13.54 -24.40
C ALA A 100 -8.67 -14.75 -23.54
N LYS A 101 -7.76 -15.24 -22.73
CA LYS A 101 -8.03 -16.29 -21.73
C LYS A 101 -8.93 -15.77 -20.60
N GLY A 102 -8.85 -14.49 -20.30
CA GLY A 102 -9.62 -13.78 -19.29
C GLY A 102 -9.14 -12.35 -19.07
N ASP A 103 -9.78 -11.70 -18.12
CA ASP A 103 -9.42 -10.36 -17.64
C ASP A 103 -8.72 -10.49 -16.28
N MET A 104 -7.48 -10.02 -16.18
CA MET A 104 -6.74 -9.94 -14.91
C MET A 104 -6.99 -8.57 -14.29
N VAL A 105 -7.85 -8.51 -13.29
CA VAL A 105 -8.08 -7.28 -12.51
C VAL A 105 -6.92 -7.07 -11.53
N VAL A 106 -6.38 -5.86 -11.46
CA VAL A 106 -5.20 -5.57 -10.63
C VAL A 106 -5.42 -4.37 -9.71
N ASN A 107 -4.78 -4.42 -8.52
CA ASN A 107 -4.82 -3.33 -7.55
C ASN A 107 -3.45 -3.15 -6.88
N PRO A 108 -2.88 -1.92 -6.87
CA PRO A 108 -1.54 -1.65 -6.33
C PRO A 108 -1.49 -1.65 -4.79
N GLY A 109 -2.62 -1.42 -4.14
CA GLY A 109 -2.69 -1.26 -2.68
C GLY A 109 -2.74 0.19 -2.22
N GLY A 110 -1.93 0.53 -1.26
CA GLY A 110 -1.96 1.75 -0.47
C GLY A 110 -2.56 1.48 0.93
N PRO A 111 -3.89 1.64 1.18
CA PRO A 111 -5.00 2.00 0.28
C PRO A 111 -4.85 3.39 -0.32
N GLY A 112 -5.52 3.65 -1.44
CA GLY A 112 -5.49 4.94 -2.13
C GLY A 112 -4.65 4.96 -3.41
N GLY A 113 -3.86 3.93 -3.67
CA GLY A 113 -3.08 3.83 -4.90
C GLY A 113 -3.96 3.70 -6.15
N GLY A 114 -3.62 4.45 -7.21
CA GLY A 114 -4.32 4.48 -8.48
C GLY A 114 -4.14 3.20 -9.30
N GLY A 115 -5.22 2.44 -9.45
CA GLY A 115 -5.19 1.19 -10.21
C GLY A 115 -5.24 1.41 -11.73
N ALA A 116 -5.77 2.55 -12.19
CA ALA A 116 -5.82 2.87 -13.60
C ALA A 116 -4.42 2.91 -14.26
N LEU A 117 -3.42 3.44 -13.56
CA LEU A 117 -2.01 3.41 -13.99
C LEU A 117 -1.33 2.08 -13.69
N PHE A 118 -1.78 1.35 -12.67
CA PHE A 118 -1.18 0.07 -12.29
C PHE A 118 -1.46 -1.01 -13.33
N GLY A 119 -2.63 -0.99 -13.99
CA GLY A 119 -2.98 -1.94 -15.07
C GLY A 119 -1.96 -1.96 -16.21
N PRO A 120 -1.70 -0.84 -16.90
CA PRO A 120 -0.67 -0.73 -17.93
C PRO A 120 0.73 -1.14 -17.46
N ARG A 121 1.09 -0.80 -16.22
CA ARG A 121 2.37 -1.22 -15.62
C ARG A 121 2.48 -2.73 -15.53
N VAL A 122 1.50 -3.41 -14.92
CA VAL A 122 1.50 -4.87 -14.79
C VAL A 122 1.57 -5.53 -16.16
N PHE A 123 0.79 -5.03 -17.13
CA PHE A 123 0.86 -5.52 -18.49
C PHE A 123 2.27 -5.38 -19.09
N ALA A 124 2.89 -4.21 -18.96
CA ALA A 124 4.23 -3.96 -19.49
C ALA A 124 5.28 -4.92 -18.90
N GLN A 125 5.15 -5.25 -17.61
CA GLN A 125 6.06 -6.12 -16.87
C GLN A 125 5.80 -7.62 -17.07
N ASN A 126 4.59 -8.01 -17.46
CA ASN A 126 4.22 -9.41 -17.73
C ASN A 126 5.12 -10.03 -18.81
N SER A 127 5.30 -11.34 -18.76
CA SER A 127 5.93 -12.10 -19.85
C SER A 127 5.14 -12.00 -21.16
N ALA A 128 5.79 -12.31 -22.29
CA ALA A 128 5.11 -12.35 -23.57
C ALA A 128 3.90 -13.30 -23.55
N ALA A 129 4.03 -14.48 -22.91
CA ALA A 129 2.95 -15.45 -22.83
C ALA A 129 1.72 -14.92 -22.04
N LEU A 130 1.94 -14.13 -20.96
CA LEU A 130 0.84 -13.49 -20.24
C LEU A 130 0.22 -12.34 -21.04
N LYS A 131 1.03 -11.52 -21.73
CA LYS A 131 0.54 -10.47 -22.63
C LYS A 131 -0.34 -11.03 -23.73
N ASP A 132 0.03 -12.19 -24.28
CA ASP A 132 -0.75 -12.87 -25.33
C ASP A 132 -2.03 -13.54 -24.80
N ALA A 133 -2.09 -13.82 -23.49
CA ALA A 133 -3.19 -14.58 -22.90
C ALA A 133 -4.25 -13.70 -22.19
N TYR A 134 -3.85 -12.61 -21.54
CA TYR A 134 -4.73 -11.85 -20.65
C TYR A 134 -4.86 -10.39 -21.05
N ASN A 135 -6.10 -9.88 -21.01
CA ASN A 135 -6.28 -8.45 -20.80
C ASN A 135 -5.90 -8.11 -19.37
N VAL A 136 -5.31 -6.94 -19.14
CA VAL A 136 -5.08 -6.43 -17.77
C VAL A 136 -6.01 -5.26 -17.52
N ILE A 137 -6.80 -5.36 -16.45
CA ILE A 137 -7.79 -4.37 -16.04
C ILE A 137 -7.29 -3.65 -14.79
N GLY A 138 -6.92 -2.38 -14.93
CA GLY A 138 -6.71 -1.48 -13.81
C GLY A 138 -8.01 -0.80 -13.40
N PHE A 139 -8.16 -0.45 -12.14
CA PHE A 139 -9.28 0.38 -11.69
C PHE A 139 -8.86 1.28 -10.54
N ASP A 140 -9.31 2.51 -10.57
CA ASP A 140 -9.22 3.40 -9.42
C ASP A 140 -10.38 3.09 -8.46
N PRO A 141 -10.10 2.64 -7.23
CA PRO A 141 -11.15 2.43 -6.24
C PRO A 141 -11.98 3.70 -5.99
N ARG A 142 -13.09 3.57 -5.31
CA ARG A 142 -13.92 4.72 -4.90
C ARG A 142 -13.11 5.76 -4.14
N GLY A 143 -13.19 6.99 -4.58
CA GLY A 143 -12.42 8.12 -4.03
C GLY A 143 -11.02 8.29 -4.58
N VAL A 144 -10.51 7.34 -5.35
CA VAL A 144 -9.12 7.32 -5.86
C VAL A 144 -9.03 7.92 -7.26
N GLY A 145 -7.98 8.69 -7.50
CA GLY A 145 -7.51 9.08 -8.82
C GLY A 145 -8.58 9.71 -9.70
N MET A 146 -8.84 9.09 -10.84
CA MET A 146 -9.84 9.54 -11.83
C MET A 146 -11.27 9.06 -11.53
N SER A 147 -11.50 8.26 -10.47
CA SER A 147 -12.85 7.91 -10.02
C SER A 147 -13.60 9.13 -9.49
N VAL A 148 -14.91 9.21 -9.73
CA VAL A 148 -15.73 10.39 -9.38
C VAL A 148 -16.75 10.06 -8.29
N PRO A 149 -16.71 10.78 -7.14
CA PRO A 149 -15.78 11.85 -6.82
C PRO A 149 -14.40 11.30 -6.40
N SER A 150 -13.34 12.02 -6.75
CA SER A 150 -12.02 11.85 -6.14
C SER A 150 -12.00 12.55 -4.77
N LEU A 151 -11.35 11.96 -3.78
CA LEU A 151 -11.26 12.54 -2.44
C LEU A 151 -9.97 13.36 -2.30
N SER A 152 -10.10 14.63 -1.96
CA SER A 152 -9.01 15.50 -1.57
C SER A 152 -9.45 16.33 -0.37
N CYS A 153 -8.59 16.48 0.62
CA CYS A 153 -8.90 17.13 1.89
C CYS A 153 -8.17 18.46 2.05
N ASP A 154 -6.83 18.44 2.01
CA ASP A 154 -5.98 19.62 2.15
C ASP A 154 -4.66 19.41 1.40
N THR A 155 -4.57 19.94 0.20
CA THR A 155 -3.39 19.85 -0.67
C THR A 155 -2.12 20.48 -0.08
N ASN A 156 -2.24 21.32 0.97
CA ASN A 156 -1.11 21.92 1.65
C ASN A 156 -0.62 21.15 2.88
N TYR A 157 -1.29 20.04 3.22
CA TYR A 157 -0.97 19.27 4.43
C TYR A 157 0.48 18.78 4.46
N THR A 158 1.03 18.42 3.30
CA THR A 158 2.39 17.87 3.14
C THR A 158 3.44 18.91 2.72
N ASN A 159 3.08 20.21 2.60
CA ASN A 159 4.05 21.25 2.24
C ASN A 159 5.24 21.29 3.19
N ALA A 160 6.44 21.40 2.63
CA ALA A 160 7.70 21.45 3.36
C ALA A 160 8.11 22.89 3.78
N PRO A 161 8.91 23.05 4.84
CA PRO A 161 9.26 22.00 5.81
C PRO A 161 8.12 21.76 6.79
N ARG A 162 7.86 20.50 7.10
CA ARG A 162 6.87 20.13 8.11
C ARG A 162 7.41 20.29 9.53
N PRO A 163 6.54 20.39 10.56
CA PRO A 163 6.97 20.28 11.95
C PRO A 163 7.67 18.94 12.18
N ASP A 164 8.82 18.93 12.91
CA ASP A 164 9.54 17.68 13.20
C ASP A 164 8.63 16.63 13.86
N TYR A 165 8.69 15.41 13.36
CA TYR A 165 7.95 14.26 13.90
C TYR A 165 8.28 13.94 15.36
N GLY A 166 9.48 14.32 15.82
CA GLY A 166 9.92 14.03 17.17
C GLY A 166 9.03 14.63 18.25
N THR A 167 8.66 13.83 19.24
CA THR A 167 7.77 14.20 20.34
C THR A 167 8.55 14.59 21.60
N GLY A 168 9.72 15.23 21.44
CA GLY A 168 10.58 15.60 22.59
C GLY A 168 9.95 16.54 23.60
N ASP A 169 8.81 17.16 23.26
CA ASP A 169 8.07 18.06 24.13
C ASP A 169 6.56 18.09 23.81
N ARG A 170 5.77 18.56 24.79
CA ARG A 170 4.30 18.67 24.64
C ARG A 170 3.87 19.67 23.56
N ALA A 171 4.69 20.65 23.23
CA ALA A 171 4.36 21.66 22.23
C ALA A 171 4.37 21.02 20.84
N SER A 172 5.38 20.23 20.51
CA SER A 172 5.47 19.47 19.24
C SER A 172 4.28 18.52 19.08
N VAL A 173 3.90 17.77 20.12
CA VAL A 173 2.71 16.91 20.11
C VAL A 173 1.45 17.73 19.84
N SER A 174 1.30 18.90 20.51
CA SER A 174 0.12 19.75 20.32
C SER A 174 0.01 20.29 18.89
N VAL A 175 1.13 20.64 18.25
CA VAL A 175 1.15 21.10 16.86
C VAL A 175 0.63 20.01 15.93
N TRP A 176 1.12 18.79 16.06
CA TRP A 176 0.72 17.67 15.21
C TRP A 176 -0.74 17.25 15.44
N LEU A 177 -1.21 17.18 16.69
CA LEU A 177 -2.61 16.87 16.98
C LEU A 177 -3.56 17.93 16.39
N LYS A 178 -3.19 19.22 16.46
CA LYS A 178 -3.97 20.29 15.83
C LYS A 178 -3.96 20.17 14.31
N LYS A 179 -2.79 19.90 13.70
CA LYS A 179 -2.63 19.71 12.26
C LYS A 179 -3.49 18.54 11.76
N SER A 180 -3.40 17.38 12.42
CA SER A 180 -4.20 16.19 12.08
C SER A 180 -5.70 16.45 12.24
N LYS A 181 -6.12 17.16 13.31
CA LYS A 181 -7.52 17.54 13.50
C LYS A 181 -8.02 18.48 12.39
N ALA A 182 -7.21 19.47 12.01
CA ALA A 182 -7.56 20.39 10.92
C ALA A 182 -7.73 19.62 9.60
N TYR A 183 -6.88 18.63 9.33
CA TYR A 183 -7.00 17.77 8.17
C TYR A 183 -8.32 16.98 8.15
N THR A 184 -8.69 16.35 9.25
CA THR A 184 -9.97 15.61 9.33
C THR A 184 -11.18 16.52 9.20
N ASP A 185 -11.11 17.78 9.67
CA ASP A 185 -12.16 18.77 9.47
C ASP A 185 -12.24 19.21 8.00
N ALA A 186 -11.11 19.29 7.29
CA ALA A 186 -11.06 19.55 5.86
C ALA A 186 -11.68 18.40 5.06
N CYS A 187 -11.34 17.13 5.38
CA CYS A 187 -11.96 15.96 4.77
C CYS A 187 -13.49 15.97 4.92
N ARG A 188 -13.99 16.29 6.13
CA ARG A 188 -15.43 16.41 6.37
C ARG A 188 -16.09 17.47 5.50
N LYS A 189 -15.41 18.61 5.28
CA LYS A 189 -15.92 19.69 4.41
C LYS A 189 -15.87 19.32 2.93
N ALA A 190 -14.87 18.55 2.51
CA ALA A 190 -14.70 18.09 1.13
C ALA A 190 -15.77 17.08 0.73
N ASP A 191 -16.18 16.20 1.65
CA ASP A 191 -17.19 15.18 1.41
C ASP A 191 -18.60 15.76 1.26
N LYS A 192 -19.06 15.90 0.02
CA LYS A 192 -20.37 16.47 -0.31
C LYS A 192 -21.49 15.42 -0.42
N ILE A 193 -21.15 14.16 -0.55
CA ILE A 193 -22.14 13.10 -0.82
C ILE A 193 -22.15 11.99 0.24
N GLY A 194 -21.31 12.07 1.28
CA GLY A 194 -21.18 11.07 2.32
C GLY A 194 -20.26 9.91 1.93
N LEU A 195 -19.31 10.13 1.00
CA LEU A 195 -18.34 9.14 0.55
C LEU A 195 -17.54 8.53 1.72
N LEU A 196 -17.16 9.35 2.71
CA LEU A 196 -16.37 8.91 3.87
C LEU A 196 -17.04 7.78 4.66
N ASN A 197 -18.37 7.66 4.62
CA ASN A 197 -19.08 6.55 5.26
C ASN A 197 -19.16 5.29 4.39
N HIS A 198 -18.80 5.38 3.11
CA HIS A 198 -18.95 4.37 2.08
C HIS A 198 -17.63 4.10 1.33
N ILE A 199 -16.49 4.19 2.04
CA ILE A 199 -15.14 4.01 1.47
C ILE A 199 -14.40 2.82 2.10
N LYS A 200 -15.10 2.00 2.86
CA LYS A 200 -14.53 0.82 3.52
C LYS A 200 -14.04 -0.22 2.50
N THR A 201 -13.08 -1.03 2.91
CA THR A 201 -12.65 -2.20 2.14
C THR A 201 -13.84 -3.05 1.66
N THR A 202 -14.87 -3.24 2.49
CA THR A 202 -16.08 -3.99 2.10
C THR A 202 -16.89 -3.32 0.98
N ASP A 203 -16.84 -2.01 0.86
CA ASP A 203 -17.51 -1.29 -0.22
C ASP A 203 -16.72 -1.43 -1.52
N SER A 204 -15.39 -1.27 -1.48
CA SER A 204 -14.50 -1.52 -2.62
C SER A 204 -14.54 -2.97 -3.10
N VAL A 205 -14.70 -3.93 -2.20
CA VAL A 205 -14.92 -5.35 -2.56
C VAL A 205 -16.23 -5.57 -3.32
N ARG A 206 -17.30 -4.85 -2.98
CA ARG A 206 -18.54 -4.88 -3.77
C ARG A 206 -18.37 -4.20 -5.12
N ASP A 207 -17.53 -3.16 -5.21
CA ASP A 207 -17.14 -2.58 -6.49
C ASP A 207 -16.41 -3.60 -7.37
N MET A 208 -15.49 -4.39 -6.81
CA MET A 208 -14.81 -5.45 -7.56
C MET A 208 -15.78 -6.51 -8.10
N GLU A 209 -16.80 -6.89 -7.32
CA GLU A 209 -17.85 -7.79 -7.80
C GLU A 209 -18.69 -7.14 -8.90
N SER A 210 -18.92 -5.83 -8.83
CA SER A 210 -19.58 -5.08 -9.90
C SER A 210 -18.70 -5.00 -11.16
N ILE A 211 -17.39 -4.79 -11.01
CA ILE A 211 -16.43 -4.83 -12.13
C ILE A 211 -16.46 -6.19 -12.80
N ARG A 212 -16.35 -7.30 -12.05
CA ARG A 212 -16.42 -8.65 -12.59
C ARG A 212 -17.70 -8.88 -13.44
N LYS A 213 -18.84 -8.44 -12.91
CA LYS A 213 -20.13 -8.56 -13.63
C LYS A 213 -20.16 -7.71 -14.90
N ALA A 214 -19.67 -6.46 -14.83
CA ALA A 214 -19.62 -5.54 -15.96
C ALA A 214 -18.68 -6.01 -17.08
N LEU A 215 -17.65 -6.79 -16.73
CA LEU A 215 -16.77 -7.50 -17.68
C LEU A 215 -17.41 -8.80 -18.22
N SER A 216 -18.55 -9.22 -17.67
CA SER A 216 -19.21 -10.52 -17.96
C SER A 216 -18.38 -11.74 -17.58
N ASP A 217 -17.44 -11.59 -16.67
CA ASP A 217 -16.59 -12.65 -16.18
C ASP A 217 -17.33 -13.58 -15.23
N LYS A 218 -17.22 -14.89 -15.44
CA LYS A 218 -17.78 -15.89 -14.51
C LYS A 218 -17.06 -15.87 -13.16
N LYS A 219 -15.76 -15.60 -13.19
CA LYS A 219 -14.88 -15.56 -12.04
C LYS A 219 -13.92 -14.39 -12.17
N LEU A 220 -13.52 -13.81 -11.04
CA LEU A 220 -12.53 -12.74 -10.96
C LEU A 220 -11.12 -13.36 -10.92
N ASP A 221 -10.34 -13.17 -11.98
CA ASP A 221 -8.90 -13.35 -11.92
C ASP A 221 -8.27 -12.05 -11.39
N TYR A 222 -7.41 -12.16 -10.36
CA TYR A 222 -6.99 -10.99 -9.59
C TYR A 222 -5.51 -11.03 -9.20
N TYR A 223 -4.82 -9.90 -9.35
CA TYR A 223 -3.52 -9.66 -8.76
C TYR A 223 -3.58 -8.44 -7.85
N GLY A 224 -3.37 -8.64 -6.57
CA GLY A 224 -3.34 -7.58 -5.55
C GLY A 224 -1.98 -7.47 -4.88
N ALA A 225 -1.43 -6.26 -4.88
CA ALA A 225 -0.18 -5.93 -4.20
C ALA A 225 -0.47 -5.17 -2.90
N SER A 226 0.31 -5.41 -1.83
CA SER A 226 0.22 -4.63 -0.59
C SER A 226 -1.21 -4.66 0.03
N TYR A 227 -1.84 -3.52 0.31
CA TYR A 227 -3.25 -3.45 0.72
C TYR A 227 -4.18 -4.19 -0.25
N GLY A 228 -3.82 -4.29 -1.55
CA GLY A 228 -4.56 -5.09 -2.51
C GLY A 228 -4.69 -6.56 -2.11
N THR A 229 -3.80 -7.07 -1.26
CA THR A 229 -3.89 -8.42 -0.70
C THR A 229 -5.00 -8.53 0.34
N TYR A 230 -5.18 -7.51 1.18
CA TYR A 230 -6.31 -7.45 2.10
C TYR A 230 -7.62 -7.31 1.32
N LEU A 231 -7.67 -6.43 0.33
CA LEU A 231 -8.82 -6.26 -0.57
C LEU A 231 -9.20 -7.60 -1.24
N GLY A 232 -8.22 -8.32 -1.82
CA GLY A 232 -8.43 -9.64 -2.44
C GLY A 232 -8.88 -10.71 -1.45
N SER A 233 -8.31 -10.74 -0.23
CA SER A 233 -8.68 -11.71 0.79
C SER A 233 -10.08 -11.48 1.37
N VAL A 234 -10.51 -10.23 1.49
CA VAL A 234 -11.87 -9.85 1.85
C VAL A 234 -12.84 -10.23 0.72
N TYR A 235 -12.46 -10.00 -0.55
CA TYR A 235 -13.25 -10.46 -1.70
C TYR A 235 -13.43 -11.99 -1.68
N ALA A 236 -12.34 -12.74 -1.50
CA ALA A 236 -12.39 -14.22 -1.42
C ALA A 236 -13.26 -14.72 -0.27
N THR A 237 -13.38 -13.94 0.81
CA THR A 237 -14.24 -14.29 1.95
C THR A 237 -15.71 -13.96 1.70
N MET A 238 -16.00 -12.81 1.07
CA MET A 238 -17.37 -12.34 0.81
C MET A 238 -17.99 -13.00 -0.43
N PHE A 239 -17.19 -13.24 -1.48
CA PHE A 239 -17.60 -13.78 -2.77
C PHE A 239 -16.82 -15.04 -3.17
N PRO A 240 -16.74 -16.08 -2.32
CA PRO A 240 -15.85 -17.23 -2.52
C PRO A 240 -16.12 -18.02 -3.81
N LYS A 241 -17.36 -18.00 -4.29
CA LYS A 241 -17.77 -18.76 -5.49
C LYS A 241 -17.36 -18.08 -6.80
N THR A 242 -17.04 -16.79 -6.77
CA THR A 242 -16.67 -16.00 -7.94
C THR A 242 -15.17 -15.77 -8.06
N VAL A 243 -14.36 -16.31 -7.15
CA VAL A 243 -12.90 -16.25 -7.24
C VAL A 243 -12.39 -17.14 -8.36
N GLY A 244 -11.60 -16.58 -9.26
CA GLY A 244 -10.82 -17.23 -10.29
C GLY A 244 -9.40 -17.54 -9.82
N ARG A 245 -8.39 -17.16 -10.60
CA ARG A 245 -6.98 -17.15 -10.20
C ARG A 245 -6.70 -15.90 -9.40
N MET A 246 -6.18 -16.07 -8.20
CA MET A 246 -5.93 -14.95 -7.29
C MET A 246 -4.51 -15.00 -6.75
N VAL A 247 -3.75 -13.96 -7.04
CA VAL A 247 -2.41 -13.71 -6.50
C VAL A 247 -2.44 -12.55 -5.53
N LEU A 248 -1.81 -12.75 -4.36
CA LEU A 248 -1.67 -11.78 -3.29
C LEU A 248 -0.17 -11.60 -3.00
N ASP A 249 0.37 -10.41 -3.21
CA ASP A 249 1.81 -10.11 -3.15
C ASP A 249 2.11 -9.02 -2.13
N GLY A 250 2.93 -9.32 -1.11
CA GLY A 250 3.14 -8.44 0.04
C GLY A 250 1.91 -8.39 0.96
N ASN A 251 1.75 -9.41 1.81
CA ASN A 251 0.46 -9.74 2.42
C ASN A 251 0.20 -9.00 3.73
N VAL A 252 -0.84 -8.19 3.77
CA VAL A 252 -1.34 -7.56 5.01
C VAL A 252 -1.88 -8.63 5.96
N GLY A 253 -1.45 -8.59 7.23
CA GLY A 253 -1.95 -9.48 8.28
C GLY A 253 -3.40 -9.15 8.67
N PRO A 254 -4.39 -10.03 8.38
CA PRO A 254 -5.78 -9.72 8.65
C PRO A 254 -6.14 -9.56 10.13
N SER A 255 -5.30 -10.09 11.03
CA SER A 255 -5.49 -9.95 12.48
C SER A 255 -5.13 -8.56 13.00
N ASP A 256 -4.26 -7.82 12.28
CA ASP A 256 -3.59 -6.63 12.78
C ASP A 256 -4.18 -5.33 12.23
N VAL A 257 -5.20 -5.45 11.36
CA VAL A 257 -5.79 -4.27 10.72
C VAL A 257 -6.50 -3.36 11.73
N TRP A 258 -6.11 -2.07 11.83
CA TRP A 258 -4.98 -1.46 11.11
C TRP A 258 -3.90 -0.96 12.07
N TYR A 259 -4.28 -0.62 13.31
CA TYR A 259 -3.39 0.02 14.30
C TYR A 259 -2.14 -0.83 14.58
N ASP A 260 -2.34 -2.13 14.85
CA ASP A 260 -1.23 -3.03 15.19
C ASP A 260 -0.35 -3.33 13.96
N ALA A 261 -0.93 -3.36 12.75
CA ALA A 261 -0.16 -3.49 11.51
C ALA A 261 0.86 -2.35 11.36
N ASN A 262 0.46 -1.11 11.64
CA ASN A 262 1.35 0.05 11.57
C ASN A 262 2.47 -0.02 12.62
N LEU A 263 2.18 -0.48 13.84
CA LEU A 263 3.21 -0.68 14.86
C LEU A 263 4.23 -1.76 14.46
N ASN A 264 3.79 -2.82 13.78
CA ASN A 264 4.66 -3.89 13.29
C ASN A 264 5.59 -3.40 12.17
N GLN A 265 5.11 -2.50 11.31
CA GLN A 265 5.91 -1.86 10.27
C GLN A 265 7.11 -1.10 10.84
N ASP A 266 6.93 -0.32 11.91
CA ASP A 266 7.99 0.50 12.52
C ASP A 266 9.22 -0.32 12.86
N VAL A 267 9.01 -1.53 13.38
CA VAL A 267 10.08 -2.46 13.76
C VAL A 267 10.85 -2.94 12.52
N GLN A 268 10.15 -3.32 11.47
CA GLN A 268 10.81 -3.90 10.30
C GLN A 268 11.45 -2.81 9.42
N PHE A 269 10.84 -1.62 9.31
CA PHE A 269 11.47 -0.49 8.63
C PHE A 269 12.80 -0.08 9.26
N ASP A 270 12.89 0.00 10.59
CA ASP A 270 14.14 0.33 11.27
C ASP A 270 15.25 -0.69 10.97
N LYS A 271 14.92 -2.00 10.99
CA LYS A 271 15.85 -3.07 10.63
C LYS A 271 16.33 -2.97 9.18
N ASN A 272 15.43 -2.68 8.25
CA ASN A 272 15.77 -2.55 6.85
C ASN A 272 16.61 -1.30 6.57
N MET A 273 16.35 -0.20 7.28
CA MET A 273 17.22 0.98 7.21
C MET A 273 18.60 0.72 7.78
N ASP A 274 18.72 -0.03 8.87
CA ASP A 274 20.02 -0.44 9.40
C ASP A 274 20.81 -1.30 8.41
N TYR A 275 20.12 -2.17 7.68
CA TYR A 275 20.71 -2.94 6.61
C TYR A 275 21.21 -2.04 5.47
N TYR A 276 20.41 -1.07 5.05
CA TYR A 276 20.79 -0.09 4.02
C TYR A 276 21.98 0.76 4.45
N PHE A 277 22.04 1.22 5.70
CA PHE A 277 23.21 1.91 6.24
C PHE A 277 24.47 1.03 6.22
N GLY A 278 24.35 -0.27 6.45
CA GLY A 278 25.42 -1.24 6.29
C GLY A 278 25.89 -1.37 4.84
N TRP A 279 24.95 -1.33 3.89
CA TRP A 279 25.26 -1.32 2.46
C TRP A 279 26.02 -0.04 2.06
N ILE A 280 25.59 1.14 2.49
CA ILE A 280 26.33 2.40 2.27
C ILE A 280 27.75 2.29 2.80
N ALA A 281 27.93 1.79 4.03
CA ALA A 281 29.23 1.63 4.67
C ALA A 281 30.15 0.66 3.91
N LYS A 282 29.62 -0.41 3.33
CA LYS A 282 30.37 -1.33 2.48
C LYS A 282 30.98 -0.63 1.26
N TYR A 283 30.32 0.42 0.78
CA TYR A 283 30.75 1.19 -0.38
C TYR A 283 31.20 2.62 -0.02
N ASP A 284 31.81 2.80 1.17
CA ASP A 284 32.28 4.11 1.64
C ASP A 284 33.32 4.75 0.71
N SER A 285 34.08 3.96 -0.03
CA SER A 285 34.98 4.49 -1.08
C SER A 285 34.26 5.24 -2.22
N VAL A 286 32.92 5.07 -2.33
CA VAL A 286 32.07 5.79 -3.30
C VAL A 286 31.33 6.93 -2.62
N TYR A 287 30.75 6.70 -1.46
CA TYR A 287 29.80 7.62 -0.83
C TYR A 287 30.42 8.50 0.27
N HIS A 288 31.53 8.09 0.88
CA HIS A 288 32.26 8.84 1.94
C HIS A 288 31.37 9.25 3.13
N LEU A 289 30.48 8.35 3.58
CA LEU A 289 29.53 8.57 4.68
C LEU A 289 29.88 7.81 5.96
N GLY A 290 30.91 6.97 5.91
CA GLY A 290 31.41 6.18 7.02
C GLY A 290 31.60 4.70 6.70
N THR A 291 32.65 4.10 7.26
CA THR A 291 33.09 2.73 6.98
C THR A 291 32.36 1.65 7.79
N THR A 292 31.40 2.02 8.64
CA THR A 292 30.60 1.07 9.44
C THR A 292 29.12 1.48 9.42
N GLN A 293 28.22 0.52 9.51
CA GLN A 293 26.79 0.74 9.63
C GLN A 293 26.47 1.77 10.75
N LYS A 294 27.10 1.65 11.91
CA LYS A 294 26.93 2.57 13.03
C LYS A 294 27.36 4.02 12.68
N ALA A 295 28.43 4.19 11.90
CA ALA A 295 28.90 5.52 11.47
C ALA A 295 27.89 6.17 10.53
N VAL A 296 27.39 5.44 9.53
CA VAL A 296 26.38 5.94 8.59
C VAL A 296 25.07 6.25 9.31
N ARG A 297 24.59 5.35 10.19
CA ARG A 297 23.41 5.62 11.04
C ARG A 297 23.60 6.90 11.88
N SER A 298 24.76 7.06 12.50
CA SER A 298 25.08 8.26 13.28
C SER A 298 25.11 9.53 12.43
N PHE A 299 25.65 9.45 11.21
CA PHE A 299 25.62 10.56 10.25
C PHE A 299 24.16 10.94 9.92
N PHE A 300 23.31 9.98 9.57
CA PHE A 300 21.90 10.22 9.24
C PHE A 300 21.17 10.95 10.39
N TYR A 301 21.28 10.48 11.63
CA TYR A 301 20.59 11.12 12.75
C TYR A 301 21.17 12.50 13.11
N LYS A 302 22.47 12.73 12.93
CA LYS A 302 23.07 14.05 13.07
C LYS A 302 22.57 15.02 11.99
N LEU A 303 22.49 14.54 10.74
CA LEU A 303 21.92 15.32 9.65
C LEU A 303 20.46 15.68 9.95
N ARG A 304 19.64 14.72 10.33
CA ARG A 304 18.24 14.94 10.72
C ARG A 304 18.10 15.98 11.83
N ALA A 305 18.93 15.89 12.87
CA ALA A 305 18.96 16.89 13.96
C ALA A 305 19.38 18.29 13.47
N THR A 306 20.31 18.39 12.54
CA THR A 306 20.72 19.66 11.94
C THR A 306 19.57 20.27 11.12
N LEU A 307 18.90 19.48 10.31
CA LEU A 307 17.79 19.92 9.46
C LEU A 307 16.58 20.44 10.27
N LYS A 308 16.41 20.00 11.50
CA LYS A 308 15.38 20.52 12.42
C LYS A 308 15.51 22.03 12.64
N THR A 309 16.72 22.54 12.69
CA THR A 309 16.99 23.98 12.95
C THR A 309 17.45 24.74 11.71
N LYS A 310 17.96 24.03 10.72
CA LYS A 310 18.51 24.58 9.47
C LYS A 310 18.08 23.74 8.27
N PRO A 311 16.78 23.78 7.88
CA PRO A 311 16.32 23.14 6.65
C PRO A 311 17.09 23.65 5.44
N VAL A 312 17.30 22.78 4.44
CA VAL A 312 17.94 23.17 3.17
C VAL A 312 16.86 23.52 2.17
N TYR A 313 17.01 24.68 1.51
CA TYR A 313 16.08 25.17 0.49
C TYR A 313 16.76 25.20 -0.87
N TYR A 314 15.98 24.97 -1.91
CA TYR A 314 16.39 25.11 -3.31
C TYR A 314 15.23 25.64 -4.13
N THR A 315 15.53 26.56 -5.05
CA THR A 315 14.56 27.04 -6.04
C THR A 315 14.97 26.47 -7.41
N ASP A 316 14.10 25.73 -8.02
CA ASP A 316 14.33 25.20 -9.37
C ASP A 316 14.40 26.38 -10.35
N PRO A 317 15.53 26.59 -11.04
CA PRO A 317 15.71 27.74 -11.91
C PRO A 317 14.84 27.69 -13.18
N SER A 318 14.35 26.52 -13.57
CA SER A 318 13.53 26.34 -14.77
C SER A 318 12.04 26.65 -14.53
N SER A 319 11.53 26.28 -13.35
CA SER A 319 10.11 26.44 -12.98
C SER A 319 9.86 27.56 -11.97
N GLY A 320 10.91 28.04 -11.27
CA GLY A 320 10.78 28.94 -10.12
C GLY A 320 10.16 28.27 -8.87
N GLN A 321 9.84 26.98 -8.92
CA GLN A 321 9.27 26.24 -7.81
C GLN A 321 10.28 26.10 -6.68
N LYS A 322 9.83 26.33 -5.43
CA LYS A 322 10.65 26.20 -4.23
C LYS A 322 10.43 24.85 -3.57
N PHE A 323 11.54 24.25 -3.15
CA PHE A 323 11.58 22.99 -2.41
C PHE A 323 12.36 23.15 -1.11
N ALA A 324 12.07 22.33 -0.12
CA ALA A 324 12.83 22.27 1.12
C ALA A 324 13.03 20.83 1.57
N VAL A 325 14.12 20.62 2.33
CA VAL A 325 14.38 19.40 3.09
C VAL A 325 14.51 19.76 4.55
N GLY A 326 13.54 19.37 5.35
CA GLY A 326 13.61 19.29 6.79
C GLY A 326 13.89 17.86 7.25
N PRO A 327 13.79 17.56 8.56
CA PRO A 327 14.03 16.22 9.10
C PRO A 327 13.02 15.18 8.60
N ASP A 328 11.79 15.62 8.36
CA ASP A 328 10.69 14.73 7.97
C ASP A 328 10.74 14.42 6.48
N GLU A 329 11.00 15.42 5.62
CA GLU A 329 11.21 15.22 4.19
C GLU A 329 12.37 14.25 3.92
N LEU A 330 13.48 14.39 4.66
CA LEU A 330 14.60 13.44 4.59
C LEU A 330 14.16 12.02 4.96
N THR A 331 13.40 11.87 6.05
CA THR A 331 12.98 10.56 6.56
C THR A 331 12.01 9.89 5.60
N ASP A 332 11.00 10.62 5.11
CA ASP A 332 9.98 10.08 4.22
C ASP A 332 10.54 9.70 2.85
N ALA A 333 11.47 10.49 2.31
CA ALA A 333 12.09 10.14 1.04
C ALA A 333 12.96 8.89 1.16
N ILE A 334 13.87 8.84 2.16
CA ILE A 334 14.82 7.73 2.30
C ILE A 334 14.16 6.42 2.76
N GLN A 335 12.95 6.47 3.34
CA GLN A 335 12.16 5.30 3.70
C GLN A 335 11.99 4.33 2.52
N ASN A 336 11.94 4.83 1.29
CA ASN A 336 11.84 4.00 0.09
C ASN A 336 13.04 3.04 -0.08
N ALA A 337 14.21 3.32 0.50
CA ALA A 337 15.32 2.38 0.53
C ALA A 337 15.02 1.14 1.40
N ALA A 338 14.13 1.28 2.40
CA ALA A 338 13.66 0.16 3.21
C ALA A 338 12.46 -0.58 2.59
N TYR A 339 11.75 0.05 1.67
CA TYR A 339 10.68 -0.59 0.90
C TYR A 339 11.20 -1.50 -0.19
N ARG A 340 12.34 -1.15 -0.82
CA ARG A 340 12.78 -1.81 -2.04
C ARG A 340 14.29 -1.92 -2.13
N ARG A 341 14.74 -3.10 -2.44
CA ARG A 341 16.11 -3.36 -2.83
C ARG A 341 16.30 -3.06 -4.32
N SER A 342 16.53 -1.80 -4.64
CA SER A 342 16.73 -1.31 -6.00
C SER A 342 18.07 -0.58 -6.13
N GLN A 343 18.86 -0.92 -7.16
CA GLN A 343 20.13 -0.26 -7.40
C GLN A 343 19.95 1.26 -7.55
N ALA A 344 18.97 1.67 -8.36
CA ALA A 344 18.73 3.09 -8.64
C ALA A 344 18.32 3.86 -7.36
N LEU A 345 17.46 3.26 -6.51
CA LEU A 345 17.02 3.90 -5.26
C LEU A 345 18.16 3.96 -4.24
N TRP A 346 18.85 2.84 -4.00
CA TRP A 346 19.90 2.79 -2.98
C TRP A 346 21.07 3.70 -3.35
N ASP A 347 21.53 3.65 -4.61
CA ASP A 347 22.58 4.55 -5.12
C ASP A 347 22.13 6.01 -5.06
N GLY A 348 20.93 6.33 -5.57
CA GLY A 348 20.40 7.69 -5.58
C GLY A 348 20.32 8.34 -4.20
N TYR A 349 19.81 7.62 -3.19
CA TYR A 349 19.76 8.14 -1.82
C TYR A 349 21.15 8.27 -1.18
N ALA A 350 22.07 7.35 -1.43
CA ALA A 350 23.43 7.47 -0.93
C ALA A 350 24.17 8.65 -1.55
N VAL A 351 24.03 8.88 -2.86
CA VAL A 351 24.52 10.07 -3.58
C VAL A 351 23.89 11.34 -3.04
N GLY A 352 22.57 11.35 -2.79
CA GLY A 352 21.88 12.47 -2.17
C GLY A 352 22.43 12.83 -0.77
N LEU A 353 22.67 11.82 0.07
CA LEU A 353 23.31 12.03 1.38
C LEU A 353 24.73 12.57 1.25
N HIS A 354 25.52 12.07 0.30
CA HIS A 354 26.87 12.59 0.02
C HIS A 354 26.82 14.05 -0.45
N ALA A 355 25.85 14.41 -1.28
CA ALA A 355 25.67 15.77 -1.78
C ALA A 355 25.53 16.82 -0.64
N TYR A 356 24.89 16.44 0.48
CA TYR A 356 24.85 17.29 1.65
C TYR A 356 26.26 17.60 2.21
N THR A 357 27.15 16.61 2.25
CA THR A 357 28.52 16.77 2.79
C THR A 357 29.41 17.68 1.93
N THR A 358 29.11 17.77 0.64
CA THR A 358 29.84 18.59 -0.33
C THR A 358 29.19 19.94 -0.59
N GLY A 359 28.03 20.23 0.03
CA GLY A 359 27.30 21.48 -0.16
C GLY A 359 26.50 21.58 -1.47
N ASP A 360 26.31 20.47 -2.19
CA ASP A 360 25.49 20.41 -3.40
C ASP A 360 23.99 20.37 -3.03
N ALA A 361 23.44 21.56 -2.76
CA ALA A 361 22.04 21.72 -2.38
C ALA A 361 21.06 21.28 -3.47
N ALA A 362 21.41 21.43 -4.74
CA ALA A 362 20.54 21.05 -5.86
C ALA A 362 20.31 19.53 -5.88
N THR A 363 21.38 18.74 -5.79
CA THR A 363 21.28 17.27 -5.73
C THR A 363 20.61 16.81 -4.43
N PHE A 364 20.96 17.40 -3.28
CA PHE A 364 20.38 17.03 -2.00
C PHE A 364 18.87 17.28 -1.97
N VAL A 365 18.43 18.51 -2.32
CA VAL A 365 17.01 18.87 -2.35
C VAL A 365 16.30 18.15 -3.50
N GLY A 366 16.97 17.94 -4.64
CA GLY A 366 16.47 17.12 -5.74
C GLY A 366 16.14 15.69 -5.29
N THR A 367 16.92 15.12 -4.36
CA THR A 367 16.70 13.74 -3.87
C THR A 367 15.64 13.69 -2.75
N PHE A 368 15.65 14.60 -1.79
CA PHE A 368 14.87 14.49 -0.56
C PHE A 368 13.79 15.57 -0.39
N GLY A 369 13.81 16.64 -1.19
CA GLY A 369 12.97 17.81 -0.96
C GLY A 369 11.51 17.62 -1.37
N ALA A 370 10.62 18.32 -0.67
CA ALA A 370 9.23 18.50 -1.05
C ALA A 370 8.92 19.98 -1.33
N GLN A 371 7.82 20.24 -2.03
CA GLN A 371 7.38 21.60 -2.37
C GLN A 371 7.04 22.40 -1.12
N THR A 372 7.39 23.69 -1.12
CA THR A 372 7.12 24.59 0.02
C THR A 372 5.74 25.24 -0.08
N SER A 373 5.14 25.27 -1.26
CA SER A 373 3.83 25.87 -1.55
C SER A 373 3.27 25.36 -2.87
N GLY A 374 2.02 25.65 -3.14
CA GLY A 374 1.35 25.30 -4.40
C GLY A 374 0.49 24.05 -4.32
N GLY A 375 0.48 23.40 -3.17
CA GLY A 375 -0.26 22.17 -2.93
C GLY A 375 0.35 20.96 -3.66
N ALA A 376 0.36 19.82 -2.98
CA ALA A 376 0.62 18.52 -3.59
C ALA A 376 -0.72 17.80 -3.77
N ASP A 377 -0.79 16.84 -4.68
CA ASP A 377 -1.91 15.92 -4.70
C ASP A 377 -1.97 15.18 -3.35
N ASP A 378 -3.07 15.32 -2.62
CA ASP A 378 -3.30 14.67 -1.34
C ASP A 378 -4.27 13.48 -1.47
N ASN A 379 -4.69 13.11 -2.68
CA ASN A 379 -5.70 12.08 -2.91
C ASN A 379 -5.33 10.75 -2.26
N GLU A 380 -4.12 10.26 -2.50
CA GLU A 380 -3.67 8.99 -1.93
C GLU A 380 -3.68 9.03 -0.40
N PHE A 381 -3.14 10.09 0.22
CA PHE A 381 -3.14 10.26 1.67
C PHE A 381 -4.57 10.39 2.24
N ALA A 382 -5.45 11.11 1.55
CA ALA A 382 -6.85 11.27 1.95
C ALA A 382 -7.59 9.92 1.93
N VAL A 383 -7.43 9.14 0.85
CA VAL A 383 -8.08 7.83 0.72
C VAL A 383 -7.45 6.80 1.65
N TYR A 384 -6.12 6.82 1.83
CA TYR A 384 -5.45 5.95 2.80
C TYR A 384 -6.07 6.09 4.18
N ASN A 385 -6.15 7.32 4.70
CA ASN A 385 -6.76 7.58 6.00
C ASN A 385 -8.26 7.25 5.99
N ALA A 386 -8.99 7.61 4.91
CA ALA A 386 -10.42 7.33 4.82
C ALA A 386 -10.72 5.84 4.93
N VAL A 387 -9.98 4.98 4.24
CA VAL A 387 -10.16 3.53 4.31
C VAL A 387 -9.77 2.98 5.68
N GLN A 388 -8.57 3.27 6.14
CA GLN A 388 -8.06 2.69 7.39
C GLN A 388 -8.84 3.15 8.62
N CYS A 389 -9.16 4.43 8.71
CA CYS A 389 -9.93 4.97 9.85
C CYS A 389 -11.40 4.54 9.84
N THR A 390 -11.93 4.15 8.65
CA THR A 390 -13.34 3.76 8.51
C THR A 390 -13.55 2.24 8.54
N ASP A 391 -12.56 1.44 8.16
CA ASP A 391 -12.64 -0.04 8.24
C ASP A 391 -12.80 -0.54 9.68
N VAL A 392 -12.10 0.07 10.61
CA VAL A 392 -12.05 -0.31 12.01
C VAL A 392 -11.90 0.91 12.93
N GLN A 393 -12.42 0.80 14.15
CA GLN A 393 -12.21 1.85 15.16
C GLN A 393 -10.78 1.81 15.69
N TRP A 394 -10.01 2.83 15.37
CA TRP A 394 -8.69 3.04 15.95
C TRP A 394 -8.78 3.49 17.41
N PRO A 395 -7.72 3.30 18.22
CA PRO A 395 -7.73 3.81 19.59
C PRO A 395 -7.97 5.31 19.64
N GLN A 396 -8.94 5.77 20.43
CA GLN A 396 -9.33 7.20 20.52
C GLN A 396 -8.58 7.96 21.61
N SER A 397 -7.62 7.32 22.28
CA SER A 397 -6.83 7.91 23.36
C SER A 397 -5.42 8.18 22.91
N TRP A 398 -5.02 9.46 22.86
CA TRP A 398 -3.63 9.85 22.61
C TRP A 398 -2.67 9.18 23.59
N ALA A 399 -3.02 9.08 24.87
CA ALA A 399 -2.18 8.42 25.87
C ALA A 399 -1.88 6.94 25.54
N LYS A 400 -2.77 6.23 24.83
CA LYS A 400 -2.47 4.89 24.33
C LYS A 400 -1.45 4.96 23.19
N TRP A 401 -1.66 5.82 22.21
CA TRP A 401 -0.75 6.01 21.09
C TRP A 401 0.65 6.38 21.57
N GLU A 402 0.74 7.37 22.43
CA GLU A 402 2.00 7.84 22.99
C GLU A 402 2.77 6.72 23.71
N ARG A 403 2.11 5.99 24.61
CA ARG A 403 2.72 4.89 25.36
C ARG A 403 3.22 3.78 24.43
N ASP A 404 2.41 3.36 23.46
CA ASP A 404 2.75 2.26 22.57
C ASP A 404 3.93 2.64 21.67
N ASN A 405 3.92 3.86 21.13
CA ASN A 405 4.96 4.35 20.23
C ASN A 405 6.25 4.80 20.95
N VAL A 406 6.19 5.34 22.15
CA VAL A 406 7.39 5.59 22.97
C VAL A 406 8.14 4.29 23.22
N ARG A 407 7.43 3.19 23.50
CA ARG A 407 8.04 1.87 23.69
C ARG A 407 8.75 1.38 22.44
N ILE A 408 8.14 1.50 21.25
CA ILE A 408 8.72 1.05 19.98
C ILE A 408 9.88 1.98 19.58
N ASN A 409 9.69 3.28 19.65
CA ASN A 409 10.69 4.29 19.26
C ASN A 409 12.02 4.15 20.04
N LYS A 410 11.99 3.60 21.25
CA LYS A 410 13.21 3.39 22.04
C LYS A 410 14.23 2.48 21.34
N GLU A 411 13.77 1.49 20.63
CA GLU A 411 14.59 0.50 19.94
C GLU A 411 14.56 0.68 18.40
N HIS A 412 13.47 1.21 17.87
CA HIS A 412 13.16 1.37 16.46
C HIS A 412 12.75 2.81 16.10
N PRO A 413 13.68 3.78 16.20
CA PRO A 413 13.34 5.21 16.09
C PRO A 413 13.15 5.71 14.65
N PHE A 414 13.42 4.92 13.62
CA PHE A 414 13.50 5.44 12.26
C PHE A 414 12.15 6.00 11.77
N LEU A 415 11.08 5.20 11.83
CA LEU A 415 9.78 5.56 11.26
C LEU A 415 8.71 5.87 12.30
N THR A 416 8.85 5.39 13.54
CA THR A 416 7.78 5.33 14.55
C THR A 416 6.96 6.62 14.66
N TRP A 417 7.58 7.77 14.83
CA TRP A 417 6.84 9.03 14.94
C TRP A 417 6.31 9.54 13.60
N GLY A 418 6.99 9.28 12.49
CA GLY A 418 6.47 9.55 11.16
C GLY A 418 5.17 8.79 10.91
N ASN A 419 5.16 7.50 11.22
CA ASN A 419 4.00 6.62 11.07
C ASN A 419 2.85 7.01 12.01
N VAL A 420 3.15 7.43 13.25
CA VAL A 420 2.15 7.99 14.17
C VAL A 420 1.42 9.17 13.54
N TRP A 421 2.16 10.15 13.02
CA TRP A 421 1.54 11.37 12.49
C TRP A 421 0.88 11.16 11.15
N PHE A 422 1.36 10.21 10.35
CA PHE A 422 0.71 9.78 9.12
C PHE A 422 -0.69 9.21 9.39
N ASN A 423 -0.87 8.48 10.49
CA ASN A 423 -2.12 7.85 10.90
C ASN A 423 -2.94 8.65 11.93
N ALA A 424 -2.39 9.73 12.50
CA ALA A 424 -3.06 10.53 13.53
C ALA A 424 -4.45 11.08 13.12
N PRO A 425 -4.78 11.30 11.84
CA PRO A 425 -6.15 11.60 11.43
C PRO A 425 -7.19 10.60 11.96
N CYS A 426 -6.83 9.32 12.16
CA CYS A 426 -7.74 8.30 12.71
C CYS A 426 -8.17 8.56 14.16
N LEU A 427 -7.47 9.43 14.93
CA LEU A 427 -7.91 9.86 16.26
C LEU A 427 -9.21 10.67 16.22
N THR A 428 -9.48 11.37 15.13
CA THR A 428 -10.62 12.29 15.02
C THR A 428 -11.37 12.14 13.70
N TRP A 429 -11.27 10.96 13.06
CA TRP A 429 -11.89 10.73 11.76
C TRP A 429 -13.41 10.94 11.81
N PRO A 430 -14.00 11.65 10.84
CA PRO A 430 -15.40 12.09 10.93
C PRO A 430 -16.43 11.03 10.57
N ALA A 431 -16.03 9.91 9.95
CA ALA A 431 -16.92 8.83 9.56
C ALA A 431 -16.99 7.73 10.62
N LYS A 432 -18.12 7.02 10.64
CA LYS A 432 -18.31 5.90 11.56
C LYS A 432 -17.48 4.69 11.12
N ALA A 433 -16.66 4.20 12.02
CA ALA A 433 -15.89 2.98 11.80
C ALA A 433 -16.78 1.74 11.63
N GLY A 434 -16.36 0.84 10.76
CA GLY A 434 -16.96 -0.46 10.53
C GLY A 434 -16.41 -1.53 11.47
N THR A 435 -16.69 -2.78 11.11
CA THR A 435 -16.11 -3.97 11.70
C THR A 435 -15.36 -4.72 10.61
N PRO A 436 -14.07 -5.03 10.78
CA PRO A 436 -13.29 -5.77 9.80
C PRO A 436 -13.90 -7.13 9.48
N VAL A 437 -13.77 -7.56 8.23
CA VAL A 437 -14.18 -8.90 7.83
C VAL A 437 -13.26 -9.94 8.48
N ASN A 438 -13.84 -10.97 9.06
CA ASN A 438 -13.07 -12.11 9.54
C ASN A 438 -12.59 -12.94 8.33
N VAL A 439 -11.45 -12.54 7.77
CA VAL A 439 -10.87 -13.17 6.58
C VAL A 439 -10.73 -14.67 6.77
N GLY A 440 -11.12 -15.43 5.75
CA GLY A 440 -11.09 -16.89 5.76
C GLY A 440 -12.30 -17.55 6.43
N ARG A 441 -13.22 -16.79 7.01
CA ARG A 441 -14.45 -17.36 7.61
C ARG A 441 -15.53 -17.53 6.56
N SER A 442 -15.32 -18.47 5.64
CA SER A 442 -16.32 -18.91 4.66
C SER A 442 -16.28 -20.43 4.52
N ARG A 443 -17.44 -21.06 4.33
CA ARG A 443 -17.54 -22.52 4.07
C ARG A 443 -17.03 -22.88 2.67
N ASP A 444 -17.20 -21.97 1.71
CA ASP A 444 -16.87 -22.16 0.30
C ASP A 444 -15.53 -21.50 -0.08
N LEU A 445 -14.65 -21.24 0.91
CA LEU A 445 -13.40 -20.53 0.68
C LEU A 445 -12.58 -21.17 -0.45
N PRO A 446 -12.13 -20.39 -1.45
CA PRO A 446 -11.33 -20.92 -2.56
C PRO A 446 -9.99 -21.45 -2.04
N ARG A 447 -9.55 -22.57 -2.60
CA ARG A 447 -8.28 -23.23 -2.21
C ARG A 447 -7.15 -22.99 -3.18
N ASN A 448 -7.37 -22.21 -4.21
CA ASN A 448 -6.42 -21.98 -5.30
C ASN A 448 -5.69 -20.62 -5.22
N ILE A 449 -5.77 -19.92 -4.10
CA ILE A 449 -5.06 -18.64 -3.91
C ILE A 449 -3.56 -18.88 -3.80
N LEU A 450 -2.76 -18.07 -4.49
CA LEU A 450 -1.31 -18.04 -4.42
C LEU A 450 -0.84 -16.74 -3.77
N GLN A 451 0.07 -16.83 -2.80
CA GLN A 451 0.62 -15.71 -2.07
C GLN A 451 2.11 -15.60 -2.33
N PHE A 452 2.63 -14.37 -2.38
CA PHE A 452 4.05 -14.06 -2.48
C PHE A 452 4.46 -13.13 -1.34
N GLU A 453 5.69 -13.31 -0.82
CA GLU A 453 6.18 -12.51 0.30
C GLU A 453 7.70 -12.42 0.31
N GLY A 454 8.26 -11.22 0.57
CA GLY A 454 9.66 -11.07 0.98
C GLY A 454 9.81 -11.36 2.47
N SER A 455 10.77 -12.19 2.89
CA SER A 455 10.85 -12.55 4.32
C SER A 455 11.21 -11.38 5.24
N GLU A 456 11.79 -10.31 4.68
CA GLU A 456 12.15 -9.07 5.37
C GLU A 456 11.36 -7.87 4.86
N ASP A 457 10.16 -8.09 4.29
CA ASP A 457 9.28 -7.01 3.86
C ASP A 457 8.94 -6.08 5.05
N ALA A 458 9.16 -4.77 4.87
CA ALA A 458 8.94 -3.80 5.93
C ALA A 458 7.49 -3.28 5.99
N ALA A 459 6.85 -3.17 4.84
CA ALA A 459 5.49 -2.64 4.75
C ALA A 459 4.43 -3.66 5.14
N THR A 460 4.67 -4.93 4.80
CA THR A 460 3.82 -6.07 5.16
C THR A 460 4.69 -7.19 5.74
N PRO A 461 5.09 -7.09 7.02
CA PRO A 461 6.01 -8.05 7.62
C PRO A 461 5.52 -9.50 7.51
N LEU A 462 6.46 -10.43 7.30
CA LEU A 462 6.21 -11.87 7.09
C LEU A 462 5.18 -12.50 8.06
N ALA A 463 5.12 -12.02 9.29
CA ALA A 463 4.13 -12.49 10.27
C ALA A 463 2.68 -12.30 9.76
N GLY A 464 2.42 -11.18 9.05
CA GLY A 464 1.14 -10.90 8.41
C GLY A 464 0.82 -11.89 7.28
N ALA A 465 1.81 -12.19 6.43
CA ALA A 465 1.66 -13.19 5.36
C ALA A 465 1.37 -14.59 5.91
N LEU A 466 2.04 -14.97 6.99
CA LEU A 466 1.77 -16.24 7.69
C LEU A 466 0.37 -16.27 8.31
N ASP A 467 -0.13 -15.15 8.84
CA ASP A 467 -1.50 -15.06 9.33
C ASP A 467 -2.51 -15.17 8.18
N MET A 468 -2.30 -14.45 7.07
CA MET A 468 -3.11 -14.54 5.87
C MET A 468 -3.18 -15.98 5.36
N HIS A 469 -2.02 -16.66 5.25
CA HIS A 469 -1.92 -18.03 4.78
C HIS A 469 -2.68 -19.01 5.68
N ARG A 470 -2.56 -18.88 7.01
CA ARG A 470 -3.33 -19.72 7.96
C ARG A 470 -4.83 -19.54 7.81
N ARG A 471 -5.29 -18.31 7.53
CA ARG A 471 -6.71 -17.98 7.38
C ARG A 471 -7.28 -18.43 6.05
N LEU A 472 -6.55 -18.24 4.96
CA LEU A 472 -6.94 -18.68 3.62
C LEU A 472 -6.58 -20.17 3.40
N LYS A 473 -7.29 -21.06 4.08
CA LYS A 473 -7.01 -22.49 4.08
C LYS A 473 -6.95 -23.06 2.65
N GLY A 474 -5.81 -23.69 2.32
CA GLY A 474 -5.54 -24.26 1.01
C GLY A 474 -4.91 -23.29 0.01
N SER A 475 -4.63 -22.05 0.41
CA SER A 475 -3.68 -21.18 -0.30
C SER A 475 -2.27 -21.79 -0.28
N GLN A 476 -1.38 -21.29 -1.15
CA GLN A 476 0.05 -21.59 -1.09
C GLN A 476 0.83 -20.29 -0.99
N LEU A 477 1.91 -20.29 -0.21
CA LEU A 477 2.76 -19.14 0.05
C LEU A 477 4.16 -19.37 -0.52
N VAL A 478 4.63 -18.45 -1.35
CA VAL A 478 6.01 -18.39 -1.85
C VAL A 478 6.74 -17.30 -1.07
N ILE A 479 7.82 -17.68 -0.38
CA ILE A 479 8.65 -16.77 0.40
C ILE A 479 9.98 -16.59 -0.32
N GLN A 480 10.37 -15.36 -0.61
CA GLN A 480 11.72 -15.04 -1.05
C GLN A 480 12.60 -14.76 0.16
N ASP A 481 13.51 -15.70 0.45
CA ASP A 481 14.32 -15.67 1.67
C ASP A 481 15.28 -14.48 1.69
N GLY A 482 15.32 -13.75 2.80
CA GLY A 482 16.19 -12.58 3.00
C GLY A 482 15.86 -11.37 2.13
N ASP A 483 14.82 -11.41 1.31
CA ASP A 483 14.45 -10.26 0.48
C ASP A 483 13.68 -9.22 1.28
N ARG A 484 14.09 -7.95 1.10
CA ARG A 484 13.54 -6.76 1.76
C ARG A 484 12.60 -5.95 0.88
N THR A 485 12.38 -6.46 -0.33
CA THR A 485 11.52 -5.77 -1.30
C THR A 485 10.07 -6.01 -0.95
N HIS A 486 9.32 -4.94 -0.78
CA HIS A 486 7.87 -4.98 -0.69
C HIS A 486 7.26 -5.38 -2.02
N CYS A 487 6.43 -6.44 -2.04
CA CYS A 487 5.84 -7.03 -3.24
C CYS A 487 6.91 -7.52 -4.22
N ILE A 488 7.12 -8.84 -4.27
CA ILE A 488 8.27 -9.46 -4.96
C ILE A 488 8.02 -9.85 -6.43
N VAL A 489 6.77 -9.85 -6.89
CA VAL A 489 6.43 -10.15 -8.29
C VAL A 489 6.94 -9.04 -9.21
N HIS A 490 7.57 -9.41 -10.31
CA HIS A 490 8.22 -8.49 -11.28
C HIS A 490 9.33 -7.60 -10.66
N ARG A 491 10.05 -8.16 -9.66
CA ARG A 491 11.18 -7.47 -9.00
C ARG A 491 12.54 -8.10 -9.29
N GLY A 492 12.65 -8.83 -10.41
CA GLY A 492 13.90 -9.38 -10.93
C GLY A 492 14.21 -10.79 -10.47
N SER A 493 13.31 -11.47 -9.76
CA SER A 493 13.44 -12.89 -9.43
C SER A 493 12.77 -13.75 -10.51
N ALA A 494 13.57 -14.31 -11.42
CA ALA A 494 13.04 -15.20 -12.46
C ALA A 494 12.25 -16.40 -11.89
N ALA A 495 12.61 -16.86 -10.70
CA ALA A 495 11.91 -17.96 -10.03
C ALA A 495 10.50 -17.54 -9.57
N VAL A 496 10.37 -16.33 -8.99
CA VAL A 496 9.09 -15.74 -8.58
C VAL A 496 8.21 -15.53 -9.81
N ASP A 497 8.76 -14.86 -10.84
CA ASP A 497 8.03 -14.51 -12.06
C ASP A 497 7.57 -15.76 -12.82
N ALA A 498 8.39 -16.81 -12.89
CA ALA A 498 8.00 -18.09 -13.50
C ALA A 498 6.85 -18.80 -12.76
N ILE A 499 6.78 -18.70 -11.42
CA ILE A 499 5.67 -19.24 -10.63
C ILE A 499 4.40 -18.43 -10.87
N PHE A 500 4.51 -17.10 -10.90
CA PHE A 500 3.41 -16.20 -11.21
C PHE A 500 2.81 -16.47 -12.60
N ASP A 501 3.66 -16.52 -13.62
CA ASP A 501 3.26 -16.81 -15.01
C ASP A 501 2.57 -18.16 -15.14
N ARG A 502 3.20 -19.22 -14.61
CA ARG A 502 2.65 -20.56 -14.67
C ARG A 502 1.27 -20.62 -14.02
N TYR A 503 1.10 -19.98 -12.87
CA TYR A 503 -0.16 -19.95 -12.17
C TYR A 503 -1.26 -19.27 -13.01
N PHE A 504 -1.01 -18.11 -13.60
CA PHE A 504 -2.00 -17.45 -14.45
C PHE A 504 -2.23 -18.20 -15.78
N LEU A 505 -1.20 -18.79 -16.36
CA LEU A 505 -1.34 -19.51 -17.63
C LEU A 505 -2.02 -20.88 -17.49
N THR A 506 -1.75 -21.62 -16.44
CA THR A 506 -2.18 -23.02 -16.30
C THR A 506 -3.03 -23.31 -15.06
N GLY A 507 -2.97 -22.46 -14.04
CA GLY A 507 -3.54 -22.73 -12.71
C GLY A 507 -2.63 -23.57 -11.81
N GLU A 508 -1.44 -23.97 -12.31
CA GLU A 508 -0.49 -24.78 -11.55
C GLU A 508 0.18 -23.93 -10.46
N ARG A 509 0.33 -24.51 -9.28
CA ARG A 509 0.96 -23.91 -8.11
C ARG A 509 2.15 -24.77 -7.66
N PRO A 510 3.06 -24.26 -6.80
CA PRO A 510 4.28 -24.98 -6.39
C PRO A 510 4.08 -26.37 -5.76
N GLY A 511 2.87 -26.76 -5.39
CA GLY A 511 2.54 -28.07 -4.83
C GLY A 511 2.80 -28.20 -3.32
N ARG A 512 3.57 -27.30 -2.72
CA ARG A 512 3.81 -27.23 -1.27
C ARG A 512 2.99 -26.10 -0.65
N SER A 513 2.61 -26.24 0.62
CA SER A 513 1.92 -25.18 1.36
C SER A 513 2.75 -23.91 1.44
N VAL A 514 4.04 -24.06 1.74
CA VAL A 514 5.04 -22.99 1.71
C VAL A 514 6.20 -23.44 0.81
N THR A 515 6.63 -22.54 -0.06
CA THR A 515 7.77 -22.73 -0.97
C THR A 515 8.75 -21.58 -0.76
N HIS A 516 10.02 -21.88 -0.61
CA HIS A 516 11.08 -20.91 -0.47
C HIS A 516 11.82 -20.73 -1.79
N VAL A 517 12.10 -19.48 -2.15
CA VAL A 517 12.95 -19.11 -3.28
C VAL A 517 14.11 -18.27 -2.77
N PRO A 518 15.33 -18.42 -3.34
CA PRO A 518 16.49 -17.69 -2.85
C PRO A 518 16.36 -16.19 -3.06
N GLN A 519 16.99 -15.42 -2.16
CA GLN A 519 17.11 -13.96 -2.32
C GLN A 519 17.93 -13.60 -3.55
N LEU A 520 17.67 -12.42 -4.08
CA LEU A 520 18.55 -11.76 -5.03
C LEU A 520 19.76 -11.15 -4.28
N GLY A 521 20.92 -11.06 -4.92
CA GLY A 521 22.08 -10.37 -4.36
C GLY A 521 21.83 -8.86 -4.17
N ASP A 522 22.53 -8.23 -3.24
CA ASP A 522 22.42 -6.78 -3.05
C ASP A 522 22.87 -6.01 -4.31
N PRO A 523 22.30 -4.83 -4.55
CA PRO A 523 22.76 -3.94 -5.59
C PRO A 523 24.26 -3.63 -5.43
N VAL A 524 24.94 -3.47 -6.57
CA VAL A 524 26.32 -2.99 -6.61
C VAL A 524 26.29 -1.57 -7.20
N PRO A 525 26.94 -0.58 -6.55
CA PRO A 525 27.00 0.77 -7.09
C PRO A 525 27.57 0.77 -8.50
N PRO A 526 27.15 1.68 -9.39
CA PRO A 526 27.82 1.88 -10.67
C PRO A 526 29.31 2.14 -10.41
N ALA A 527 30.20 1.45 -11.12
CA ALA A 527 31.62 1.70 -11.02
C ALA A 527 31.89 3.17 -11.30
N GLN A 528 32.41 3.91 -10.32
CA GLN A 528 32.76 5.33 -10.29
C GLN A 528 32.05 6.18 -11.35
N ALA A 529 31.07 6.96 -10.90
CA ALA A 529 30.26 7.83 -11.74
C ALA A 529 31.14 8.72 -12.62
N SER A 530 31.29 8.37 -13.90
CA SER A 530 31.70 9.32 -14.92
C SER A 530 30.70 10.48 -14.97
N ALA A 531 31.09 11.66 -15.45
CA ALA A 531 30.25 12.87 -15.53
C ALA A 531 28.85 12.65 -16.15
N LYS A 532 28.62 11.52 -16.84
CA LYS A 532 27.34 11.08 -17.41
C LYS A 532 26.33 10.61 -16.34
N ALA A 533 26.77 10.20 -15.13
CA ALA A 533 25.88 9.80 -14.04
C ALA A 533 25.16 11.00 -13.39
N LYS A 534 25.67 12.21 -13.50
CA LYS A 534 24.99 13.42 -13.01
C LYS A 534 23.65 13.66 -13.74
N SER A 535 23.58 13.37 -15.04
CA SER A 535 22.34 13.53 -15.82
C SER A 535 21.34 12.38 -15.61
N LEU A 536 21.83 11.17 -15.35
CA LEU A 536 21.00 10.00 -15.03
C LEU A 536 20.36 10.11 -13.62
N SER A 537 21.07 10.68 -12.64
CA SER A 537 20.55 10.91 -11.28
C SER A 537 19.27 11.77 -11.31
N THR A 538 19.27 12.85 -12.09
CA THR A 538 18.09 13.75 -12.18
C THR A 538 16.90 13.06 -12.88
N THR A 539 17.15 12.24 -13.89
CA THR A 539 16.12 11.52 -14.64
C THR A 539 15.58 10.32 -13.83
N VAL A 540 16.44 9.59 -13.13
CA VAL A 540 16.07 8.45 -12.28
C VAL A 540 15.28 8.92 -11.06
N THR A 541 15.64 10.06 -10.46
CA THR A 541 14.89 10.63 -9.32
C THR A 541 13.48 11.06 -9.73
N LYS A 542 13.30 11.60 -10.94
CA LYS A 542 11.99 11.94 -11.48
C LYS A 542 11.16 10.70 -11.81
N ALA A 543 11.76 9.68 -12.44
CA ALA A 543 11.09 8.41 -12.73
C ALA A 543 10.77 7.61 -11.45
N ALA A 544 11.66 7.58 -10.47
CA ALA A 544 11.43 6.93 -9.17
C ALA A 544 10.29 7.61 -8.39
N ARG A 545 10.21 8.94 -8.37
CA ARG A 545 9.10 9.67 -7.75
C ARG A 545 7.76 9.38 -8.42
N LEU A 546 7.73 9.37 -9.76
CA LEU A 546 6.50 9.06 -10.52
C LEU A 546 6.08 7.58 -10.39
N SER A 547 7.03 6.65 -10.20
CA SER A 547 6.71 5.23 -9.97
C SER A 547 6.35 4.93 -8.52
N ASP A 548 6.79 5.74 -7.56
CA ASP A 548 6.52 5.57 -6.14
C ASP A 548 5.14 6.10 -5.73
N ASP A 549 4.63 7.15 -6.42
CA ASP A 549 3.26 7.65 -6.24
C ASP A 549 2.18 6.62 -6.63
N VAL A 550 2.53 5.55 -7.31
CA VAL A 550 1.60 4.45 -7.72
C VAL A 550 1.61 3.26 -6.75
N ILE A 551 2.47 3.23 -5.70
CA ILE A 551 2.60 2.06 -4.81
C ILE A 551 2.95 2.47 -3.35
N ARG A 552 2.47 3.56 -2.85
CA ARG A 552 2.50 3.79 -1.38
C ARG A 552 1.37 3.08 -0.70
#